data_9700422da5bb7db4794751b86c5741eb
#
_entry.id   9700422da5bb7db4794751b86c5741eb
#
_cell.length_a   1.000
_cell.length_b   1.000
_cell.length_c   1.000
_cell.angle_alpha   90.00
_cell.angle_beta   90.00
_cell.angle_gamma   90.00
#
_symmetry.space_group_name_H-M   'P 1'
#
loop_
_entity.id
_entity.type
_entity.pdbx_description
1 polymer ?
#
loop_
_entity_poly.entity_id
_entity_poly.type
_entity_poly.pdbx_seq_one_letter_code
_entity_poly.pdbx_strand_id
1 'polypeptide(L)'
;DETIVQHDQTFNLALHRFPGVYEPRGHKYITDFEYTPTPTITYRVGGVILRKEMLWIHKRTQLMIRYTLVEANSETHLRLRPFLAFRDKHALTHANMEADGHSYPAVNGVKCRLYGSFPWLYLQTSKPGTEFVPAPDWYYNFEYLQDLARGYEGHEDLMTTGYFETELKKGESIIFSASLDEMGSTKTIEEVFAASIARRTHKIDFLSCLEHSARQFVIRRPGGRTEVIAGYPWH
;
A
#
# COMPACT_ATOMS: atom_id res chain seq x y z
N ASP A 1 -4.38 -1.47 6.19
CA ASP A 1 -5.64 -2.25 6.18
C ASP A 1 -6.67 -1.61 5.28
N GLU A 2 -7.38 -2.45 4.54
CA GLU A 2 -8.57 -2.07 3.79
C GLU A 2 -9.81 -2.64 4.47
N THR A 3 -10.83 -1.81 4.63
CA THR A 3 -12.09 -2.22 5.24
C THR A 3 -13.25 -1.73 4.40
N ILE A 4 -14.19 -2.60 4.07
CA ILE A 4 -15.47 -2.27 3.44
C ILE A 4 -16.51 -2.12 4.56
N VAL A 5 -17.22 -1.00 4.55
CA VAL A 5 -18.30 -0.71 5.48
C VAL A 5 -19.60 -0.54 4.69
N GLN A 6 -20.62 -1.35 5.02
CA GLN A 6 -21.97 -1.31 4.45
C GLN A 6 -22.97 -1.37 5.58
N HIS A 7 -23.80 -0.33 5.75
CA HIS A 7 -24.74 -0.24 6.86
C HIS A 7 -24.04 -0.56 8.20
N ASP A 8 -24.49 -1.59 8.90
CA ASP A 8 -23.92 -2.03 10.18
C ASP A 8 -22.86 -3.14 10.03
N GLN A 9 -22.48 -3.47 8.79
CA GLN A 9 -21.52 -4.55 8.52
C GLN A 9 -20.16 -3.97 8.13
N THR A 10 -19.12 -4.57 8.71
CA THR A 10 -17.72 -4.20 8.44
C THR A 10 -16.94 -5.44 8.02
N PHE A 11 -16.27 -5.35 6.87
CA PHE A 11 -15.46 -6.42 6.32
C PHE A 11 -14.01 -5.97 6.18
N ASN A 12 -13.14 -6.47 7.03
CA ASN A 12 -11.71 -6.20 6.93
C ASN A 12 -11.07 -7.15 5.90
N LEU A 13 -10.40 -6.59 4.90
CA LEU A 13 -9.77 -7.33 3.79
C LEU A 13 -8.31 -7.67 4.05
N ALA A 14 -7.74 -7.19 5.15
CA ALA A 14 -6.36 -7.44 5.51
C ALA A 14 -6.14 -8.86 6.05
N LEU A 15 -4.88 -9.25 6.06
CA LEU A 15 -4.39 -10.47 6.72
C LEU A 15 -3.12 -10.13 7.47
N HIS A 16 -3.15 -10.32 8.78
CA HIS A 16 -1.96 -10.20 9.63
C HIS A 16 -1.69 -11.50 10.38
N ARG A 17 -0.42 -11.74 10.64
CA ARG A 17 0.02 -12.79 11.54
C ARG A 17 0.40 -12.18 12.87
N PHE A 18 -0.20 -12.69 13.95
CA PHE A 18 0.20 -12.44 15.32
C PHE A 18 0.61 -13.77 15.97
N PRO A 19 1.29 -13.79 17.14
CA PRO A 19 1.67 -15.03 17.80
C PRO A 19 0.48 -15.99 17.97
N GLY A 20 0.54 -17.13 17.29
CA GLY A 20 -0.49 -18.16 17.35
C GLY A 20 -1.76 -17.92 16.52
N VAL A 21 -1.93 -16.76 15.85
CA VAL A 21 -3.20 -16.46 15.17
C VAL A 21 -3.00 -15.61 13.90
N TYR A 22 -3.88 -15.81 12.92
CA TYR A 22 -4.06 -14.90 11.79
C TYR A 22 -5.34 -14.08 11.99
N GLU A 23 -5.21 -12.75 12.10
CA GLU A 23 -6.34 -11.84 12.30
C GLU A 23 -5.98 -10.42 11.80
N PRO A 24 -6.84 -9.76 10.99
CA PRO A 24 -8.06 -10.31 10.38
C PRO A 24 -7.76 -11.36 9.30
N ARG A 25 -8.81 -12.04 8.82
CA ARG A 25 -8.68 -13.12 7.82
C ARG A 25 -9.27 -12.71 6.47
N GLY A 26 -8.88 -11.56 5.97
CA GLY A 26 -9.40 -10.99 4.72
C GLY A 26 -9.07 -11.81 3.48
N HIS A 27 -8.05 -12.68 3.53
CA HIS A 27 -7.70 -13.57 2.43
C HIS A 27 -8.85 -14.48 1.99
N LYS A 28 -9.80 -14.82 2.86
CA LYS A 28 -10.99 -15.62 2.54
C LYS A 28 -11.93 -14.94 1.53
N TYR A 29 -11.78 -13.63 1.34
CA TYR A 29 -12.58 -12.85 0.38
C TYR A 29 -11.91 -12.70 -0.98
N ILE A 30 -10.66 -13.15 -1.14
CA ILE A 30 -9.93 -13.10 -2.41
C ILE A 30 -10.55 -14.12 -3.37
N THR A 31 -10.98 -13.65 -4.52
CA THR A 31 -11.53 -14.50 -5.59
C THR A 31 -10.62 -14.61 -6.78
N ASP A 32 -9.72 -13.66 -6.98
CA ASP A 32 -8.81 -13.64 -8.11
C ASP A 32 -7.54 -12.85 -7.84
N PHE A 33 -6.45 -13.24 -8.51
CA PHE A 33 -5.16 -12.56 -8.50
C PHE A 33 -4.56 -12.53 -9.90
N GLU A 34 -4.32 -11.34 -10.43
CA GLU A 34 -3.66 -11.11 -11.70
C GLU A 34 -2.34 -10.38 -11.47
N TYR A 35 -1.35 -10.63 -12.33
CA TYR A 35 -0.04 -9.97 -12.22
C TYR A 35 0.29 -9.05 -13.40
N THR A 36 -0.59 -8.92 -14.37
CA THR A 36 -0.38 -8.12 -15.60
C THR A 36 -1.53 -7.14 -15.82
N PRO A 37 -1.28 -5.84 -16.03
CA PRO A 37 0.02 -5.15 -16.10
C PRO A 37 0.64 -4.85 -14.72
N THR A 38 -0.08 -5.07 -13.64
CA THR A 38 0.37 -4.84 -12.26
C THR A 38 -0.31 -5.83 -11.31
N PRO A 39 0.27 -6.12 -10.14
CA PRO A 39 -0.40 -6.96 -9.14
C PRO A 39 -1.80 -6.43 -8.83
N THR A 40 -2.79 -7.27 -9.06
CA THR A 40 -4.21 -6.94 -8.93
C THR A 40 -4.90 -8.05 -8.15
N ILE A 41 -5.59 -7.67 -7.07
CA ILE A 41 -6.36 -8.60 -6.24
C ILE A 41 -7.83 -8.22 -6.35
N THR A 42 -8.68 -9.21 -6.56
CA THR A 42 -10.14 -9.04 -6.54
C THR A 42 -10.72 -9.69 -5.30
N TYR A 43 -11.47 -8.91 -4.54
CA TYR A 43 -12.19 -9.33 -3.34
C TYR A 43 -13.68 -9.40 -3.62
N ARG A 44 -14.37 -10.40 -3.04
CA ARG A 44 -15.83 -10.50 -3.07
C ARG A 44 -16.36 -10.76 -1.67
N VAL A 45 -17.18 -9.84 -1.15
CA VAL A 45 -17.77 -9.95 0.19
C VAL A 45 -19.00 -9.03 0.30
N GLY A 46 -20.04 -9.47 1.00
CA GLY A 46 -21.20 -8.61 1.32
C GLY A 46 -21.92 -8.03 0.11
N GLY A 47 -21.93 -8.71 -1.04
CA GLY A 47 -22.49 -8.19 -2.29
C GLY A 47 -21.59 -7.16 -3.01
N VAL A 48 -20.35 -6.97 -2.51
CA VAL A 48 -19.34 -6.09 -3.09
C VAL A 48 -18.30 -6.89 -3.87
N ILE A 49 -17.86 -6.35 -4.99
CA ILE A 49 -16.62 -6.74 -5.67
C ILE A 49 -15.70 -5.53 -5.68
N LEU A 50 -14.58 -5.64 -4.98
CA LEU A 50 -13.54 -4.61 -4.93
C LEU A 50 -12.26 -5.12 -5.61
N ARG A 51 -11.71 -4.32 -6.52
CA ARG A 51 -10.42 -4.59 -7.17
C ARG A 51 -9.35 -3.65 -6.61
N LYS A 52 -8.21 -4.22 -6.21
CA LYS A 52 -7.04 -3.54 -5.68
C LYS A 52 -5.86 -3.73 -6.62
N GLU A 53 -5.33 -2.65 -7.19
CA GLU A 53 -4.20 -2.64 -8.11
C GLU A 53 -3.03 -1.89 -7.48
N MET A 54 -1.85 -2.50 -7.43
CA MET A 54 -0.68 -1.94 -6.72
C MET A 54 0.43 -1.55 -7.69
N LEU A 55 0.96 -0.33 -7.52
CA LEU A 55 2.04 0.21 -8.33
C LEU A 55 3.14 0.82 -7.46
N TRP A 56 4.38 0.36 -7.67
CA TRP A 56 5.56 1.14 -7.31
C TRP A 56 5.94 2.05 -8.48
N ILE A 57 6.04 3.35 -8.23
CA ILE A 57 6.29 4.32 -9.30
C ILE A 57 7.79 4.36 -9.63
N HIS A 58 8.11 4.12 -10.89
CA HIS A 58 9.49 4.06 -11.35
C HIS A 58 10.23 5.39 -11.11
N LYS A 59 11.44 5.31 -10.53
CA LYS A 59 12.30 6.45 -10.17
C LYS A 59 11.72 7.43 -9.14
N ARG A 60 10.69 7.03 -8.40
CA ARG A 60 10.14 7.78 -7.28
C ARG A 60 10.05 6.90 -6.04
N THR A 61 10.20 7.49 -4.88
CA THR A 61 9.88 6.83 -3.61
C THR A 61 8.39 6.98 -3.36
N GLN A 62 7.61 6.25 -4.15
CA GLN A 62 6.15 6.37 -4.17
C GLN A 62 5.47 5.03 -4.47
N LEU A 63 4.56 4.65 -3.59
CA LEU A 63 3.61 3.56 -3.78
C LEU A 63 2.24 4.14 -4.09
N MET A 64 1.57 3.62 -5.11
CA MET A 64 0.18 3.93 -5.39
C MET A 64 -0.65 2.66 -5.42
N ILE A 65 -1.86 2.74 -4.85
CA ILE A 65 -2.82 1.64 -4.84
C ILE A 65 -4.15 2.18 -5.33
N ARG A 66 -4.67 1.61 -6.43
CA ARG A 66 -6.01 1.93 -6.92
C ARG A 66 -7.01 0.91 -6.40
N TYR A 67 -8.08 1.39 -5.82
CA TYR A 67 -9.23 0.61 -5.42
C TYR A 67 -10.39 0.96 -6.34
N THR A 68 -11.00 -0.04 -6.98
CA THR A 68 -12.16 0.12 -7.85
C THR A 68 -13.33 -0.70 -7.31
N LEU A 69 -14.43 -0.03 -7.02
CA LEU A 69 -15.68 -0.70 -6.64
C LEU A 69 -16.38 -1.22 -7.91
N VAL A 70 -16.09 -2.47 -8.27
CA VAL A 70 -16.61 -3.08 -9.51
C VAL A 70 -18.10 -3.36 -9.40
N GLU A 71 -18.54 -3.84 -8.25
CA GLU A 71 -19.95 -4.18 -7.97
C GLU A 71 -20.29 -3.82 -6.53
N ALA A 72 -21.49 -3.29 -6.31
CA ALA A 72 -22.07 -3.07 -4.98
C ALA A 72 -23.59 -3.04 -5.07
N ASN A 73 -24.27 -3.64 -4.10
CA ASN A 73 -25.73 -3.69 -4.00
C ASN A 73 -26.31 -2.60 -3.08
N SER A 74 -25.46 -1.90 -2.34
CA SER A 74 -25.84 -0.84 -1.40
C SER A 74 -24.75 0.21 -1.26
N GLU A 75 -25.03 1.27 -0.54
CA GLU A 75 -24.05 2.28 -0.17
C GLU A 75 -22.84 1.62 0.48
N THR A 76 -21.66 1.96 -0.03
CA THR A 76 -20.42 1.30 0.34
C THR A 76 -19.35 2.33 0.66
N HIS A 77 -18.77 2.25 1.84
CA HIS A 77 -17.61 3.04 2.24
C HIS A 77 -16.35 2.19 2.23
N LEU A 78 -15.27 2.76 1.73
CA LEU A 78 -13.95 2.19 1.83
C LEU A 78 -13.15 2.95 2.88
N ARG A 79 -12.62 2.20 3.85
CA ARG A 79 -11.70 2.70 4.87
C ARG A 79 -10.31 2.16 4.60
N LEU A 80 -9.30 3.06 4.58
CA LEU A 80 -7.91 2.74 4.36
C LEU A 80 -7.08 3.17 5.56
N ARG A 81 -6.49 2.21 6.28
CA ARG A 81 -5.63 2.45 7.44
C ARG A 81 -4.19 2.09 7.09
N PRO A 82 -3.29 3.07 6.92
CA PRO A 82 -1.87 2.81 6.73
C PRO A 82 -1.22 2.41 8.06
N PHE A 83 -0.35 1.40 8.01
CA PHE A 83 0.61 1.10 9.07
C PHE A 83 1.97 1.63 8.66
N LEU A 84 2.67 2.22 9.61
CA LEU A 84 3.87 3.00 9.37
C LEU A 84 5.08 2.34 10.03
N ALA A 85 6.12 2.08 9.23
CA ALA A 85 7.40 1.55 9.67
C ALA A 85 8.51 2.56 9.34
N PHE A 86 8.69 3.57 10.19
CA PHE A 86 9.76 4.56 10.08
C PHE A 86 11.04 4.00 10.71
N ARG A 87 11.77 3.16 9.98
CA ARG A 87 12.94 2.44 10.46
C ARG A 87 13.91 2.09 9.35
N ASP A 88 15.11 1.70 9.73
CA ASP A 88 16.03 1.02 8.82
C ASP A 88 15.43 -0.33 8.37
N LYS A 89 15.73 -0.76 7.15
CA LYS A 89 15.21 -2.00 6.58
C LYS A 89 15.62 -3.27 7.34
N HIS A 90 16.71 -3.18 8.11
CA HIS A 90 17.25 -4.30 8.91
C HIS A 90 16.86 -4.25 10.39
N ALA A 91 16.13 -3.23 10.82
CA ALA A 91 15.62 -3.11 12.17
C ALA A 91 14.13 -3.34 12.22
N LEU A 92 13.61 -3.82 13.34
CA LEU A 92 12.17 -3.87 13.60
C LEU A 92 11.81 -2.76 14.60
N THR A 93 10.56 -2.29 14.53
CA THR A 93 10.05 -1.24 15.41
C THR A 93 9.29 -1.84 16.57
N HIS A 94 9.48 -1.28 17.75
CA HIS A 94 8.68 -1.56 18.93
C HIS A 94 8.01 -0.29 19.42
N ALA A 95 6.81 -0.43 19.99
CA ALA A 95 6.07 0.70 20.53
C ALA A 95 6.91 1.47 21.55
N ASN A 96 6.94 2.81 21.37
CA ASN A 96 7.74 3.70 22.20
C ASN A 96 7.06 5.06 22.35
N MET A 97 7.55 5.87 23.28
CA MET A 97 7.01 7.18 23.58
C MET A 97 7.60 8.33 22.73
N GLU A 98 8.58 8.03 21.87
CA GLU A 98 9.25 9.03 21.04
C GLU A 98 8.53 9.25 19.70
N ALA A 99 7.71 8.28 19.29
CA ALA A 99 6.99 8.32 18.03
C ALA A 99 5.92 9.42 18.05
N ASP A 100 6.00 10.35 17.09
CA ASP A 100 4.97 11.34 16.86
C ASP A 100 3.79 10.74 16.08
N GLY A 101 2.70 10.46 16.76
CA GLY A 101 1.46 9.94 16.19
C GLY A 101 0.59 10.99 15.48
N HIS A 102 1.00 12.25 15.42
CA HIS A 102 0.21 13.29 14.76
C HIS A 102 0.31 13.20 13.23
N SER A 103 -0.78 13.59 12.61
CA SER A 103 -0.86 13.84 11.17
C SER A 103 -1.10 15.33 10.93
N TYR A 104 -0.51 15.86 9.88
CA TYR A 104 -0.58 17.27 9.51
C TYR A 104 -1.23 17.39 8.13
N PRO A 105 -1.97 18.47 7.85
CA PRO A 105 -2.63 18.66 6.56
C PRO A 105 -1.66 18.63 5.38
N ALA A 106 -2.07 17.99 4.30
CA ALA A 106 -1.46 18.01 2.98
C ALA A 106 -2.54 18.08 1.91
N VAL A 107 -2.17 18.34 0.66
CA VAL A 107 -3.13 18.41 -0.45
C VAL A 107 -3.88 17.08 -0.61
N ASN A 108 -5.19 17.08 -0.45
CA ASN A 108 -6.05 15.89 -0.49
C ASN A 108 -5.55 14.72 0.38
N GLY A 109 -5.10 15.03 1.58
CA GLY A 109 -4.60 14.03 2.51
C GLY A 109 -3.86 14.63 3.69
N VAL A 110 -2.91 13.86 4.18
CA VAL A 110 -2.08 14.24 5.34
C VAL A 110 -0.63 13.89 5.09
N LYS A 111 0.25 14.50 5.89
CA LYS A 111 1.64 14.08 6.03
C LYS A 111 1.91 13.68 7.48
N CYS A 112 2.78 12.71 7.67
CA CYS A 112 3.20 12.24 8.98
C CYS A 112 4.71 11.95 8.99
N ARG A 113 5.27 11.93 10.20
CA ARG A 113 6.68 11.62 10.42
C ARG A 113 6.84 11.21 11.87
N LEU A 114 7.01 9.91 12.12
CA LEU A 114 7.07 9.38 13.49
C LEU A 114 8.33 9.85 14.26
N TYR A 115 9.45 10.06 13.56
CA TYR A 115 10.71 10.50 14.18
C TYR A 115 11.35 11.61 13.37
N GLY A 116 11.89 12.62 14.04
CA GLY A 116 12.45 13.81 13.41
C GLY A 116 13.61 13.58 12.43
N SER A 117 14.31 12.45 12.54
CA SER A 117 15.41 12.05 11.65
C SER A 117 14.98 11.51 10.29
N PHE A 118 13.69 11.20 10.11
CA PHE A 118 13.16 10.70 8.86
C PHE A 118 12.51 11.81 8.02
N PRO A 119 12.37 11.61 6.69
CA PRO A 119 11.60 12.52 5.84
C PRO A 119 10.10 12.48 6.15
N TRP A 120 9.37 13.48 5.69
CA TRP A 120 7.91 13.46 5.70
C TRP A 120 7.39 12.41 4.73
N LEU A 121 6.38 11.66 5.18
CA LEU A 121 5.59 10.77 4.34
C LEU A 121 4.24 11.43 4.06
N TYR A 122 3.94 11.64 2.79
CA TYR A 122 2.67 12.17 2.33
C TYR A 122 1.73 11.01 1.98
N LEU A 123 0.58 10.99 2.62
CA LEU A 123 -0.50 10.04 2.40
C LEU A 123 -1.67 10.81 1.78
N GLN A 124 -1.93 10.58 0.50
CA GLN A 124 -2.87 11.37 -0.28
C GLN A 124 -3.81 10.48 -1.08
N THR A 125 -4.97 11.01 -1.47
CA THR A 125 -5.95 10.28 -2.27
C THR A 125 -6.35 11.07 -3.51
N SER A 126 -6.77 10.35 -4.57
CA SER A 126 -7.23 10.97 -5.81
C SER A 126 -8.70 11.43 -5.77
N LYS A 127 -9.46 11.04 -4.76
CA LYS A 127 -10.89 11.37 -4.68
C LYS A 127 -11.11 12.57 -3.77
N PRO A 128 -11.65 13.70 -4.29
CA PRO A 128 -12.08 14.83 -3.46
C PRO A 128 -13.15 14.40 -2.46
N GLY A 129 -13.14 15.01 -1.28
CA GLY A 129 -14.09 14.68 -0.20
C GLY A 129 -13.77 13.40 0.58
N THR A 130 -12.63 12.76 0.30
CA THR A 130 -12.11 11.71 1.19
C THR A 130 -11.69 12.32 2.51
N GLU A 131 -12.25 11.81 3.60
CA GLU A 131 -11.93 12.27 4.95
C GLU A 131 -10.75 11.51 5.52
N PHE A 132 -9.89 12.19 6.26
CA PHE A 132 -8.90 11.56 7.13
C PHE A 132 -9.34 11.71 8.58
N VAL A 133 -9.51 10.58 9.26
CA VAL A 133 -9.88 10.53 10.68
C VAL A 133 -8.63 10.26 11.50
N PRO A 134 -8.13 11.25 12.28
CA PRO A 134 -6.99 11.04 13.17
C PRO A 134 -7.35 10.02 14.26
N ALA A 135 -6.59 8.94 14.33
CA ALA A 135 -6.76 7.88 15.32
C ALA A 135 -5.40 7.20 15.53
N PRO A 136 -4.44 7.92 16.18
CA PRO A 136 -3.11 7.36 16.41
C PRO A 136 -3.17 6.19 17.38
N ASP A 137 -2.57 5.08 16.99
CA ASP A 137 -2.53 3.87 17.81
C ASP A 137 -1.35 2.98 17.40
N TRP A 138 -0.86 2.17 18.37
CA TRP A 138 0.09 1.12 18.14
C TRP A 138 -0.62 -0.23 17.97
N TYR A 139 -0.22 -0.95 16.93
CA TYR A 139 -0.61 -2.33 16.70
C TYR A 139 0.58 -3.23 17.01
N TYR A 140 0.41 -4.16 17.95
CA TYR A 140 1.48 -4.89 18.60
C TYR A 140 1.69 -6.28 18.02
N ASN A 141 2.96 -6.74 18.01
CA ASN A 141 3.34 -8.12 17.75
C ASN A 141 2.94 -8.65 16.36
N PHE A 142 3.10 -7.87 15.30
CA PHE A 142 3.12 -8.46 13.97
C PHE A 142 4.24 -9.48 13.88
N GLU A 143 3.93 -10.71 13.44
CA GLU A 143 4.87 -11.81 13.43
C GLU A 143 5.35 -12.14 12.01
N TYR A 144 6.67 -12.19 11.82
CA TYR A 144 7.34 -12.51 10.56
C TYR A 144 7.98 -13.90 10.63
N LEU A 145 7.24 -14.94 10.22
CA LEU A 145 7.67 -16.34 10.36
C LEU A 145 8.98 -16.66 9.64
N GLN A 146 9.27 -16.00 8.52
CA GLN A 146 10.51 -16.24 7.77
C GLN A 146 11.73 -15.72 8.52
N ASP A 147 11.61 -14.59 9.21
CA ASP A 147 12.68 -14.04 10.02
C ASP A 147 12.93 -14.90 11.24
N LEU A 148 11.85 -15.32 11.92
CA LEU A 148 11.94 -16.27 13.04
C LEU A 148 12.58 -17.60 12.63
N ALA A 149 12.21 -18.16 11.48
CA ALA A 149 12.77 -19.39 10.96
C ALA A 149 14.27 -19.29 10.65
N ARG A 150 14.76 -18.09 10.39
CA ARG A 150 16.19 -17.78 10.17
C ARG A 150 16.94 -17.40 11.43
N GLY A 151 16.28 -17.37 12.57
CA GLY A 151 16.87 -16.98 13.86
C GLY A 151 17.02 -15.47 14.05
N TYR A 152 16.33 -14.65 13.24
CA TYR A 152 16.26 -13.22 13.42
C TYR A 152 15.10 -12.82 14.33
N GLU A 153 15.13 -11.58 14.81
CA GLU A 153 13.95 -10.98 15.42
C GLU A 153 12.82 -10.95 14.37
N GLY A 154 11.63 -11.37 14.77
CA GLY A 154 10.51 -11.52 13.86
C GLY A 154 9.20 -10.95 14.40
N HIS A 155 9.25 -10.05 15.40
CA HIS A 155 8.08 -9.39 15.95
C HIS A 155 8.24 -7.86 15.81
N GLU A 156 7.22 -7.19 15.31
CA GLU A 156 7.23 -5.75 15.09
C GLU A 156 5.93 -5.13 15.59
N ASP A 157 6.04 -3.92 16.14
CA ASP A 157 4.89 -3.08 16.42
C ASP A 157 4.81 -2.00 15.34
N LEU A 158 3.64 -1.78 14.79
CA LEU A 158 3.40 -0.78 13.76
C LEU A 158 2.44 0.29 14.25
N MET A 159 2.77 1.55 13.98
CA MET A 159 1.93 2.68 14.31
C MET A 159 1.04 3.06 13.14
N THR A 160 -0.17 3.50 13.44
CA THR A 160 -1.02 4.25 12.50
C THR A 160 -1.28 5.64 13.07
N THR A 161 -1.41 6.66 12.21
CA THR A 161 -1.83 8.00 12.62
C THR A 161 -3.34 8.20 12.43
N GLY A 162 -4.02 7.25 11.82
CA GLY A 162 -5.45 7.29 11.53
C GLY A 162 -5.82 6.52 10.28
N TYR A 163 -6.95 6.87 9.69
CA TYR A 163 -7.42 6.21 8.47
C TYR A 163 -8.16 7.18 7.55
N PHE A 164 -8.14 6.87 6.26
CA PHE A 164 -8.99 7.54 5.27
C PHE A 164 -10.32 6.81 5.15
N GLU A 165 -11.39 7.57 4.94
CA GLU A 165 -12.72 7.02 4.68
C GLU A 165 -13.39 7.78 3.54
N THR A 166 -14.00 7.05 2.63
CA THR A 166 -14.75 7.63 1.50
C THR A 166 -15.86 6.70 1.05
N GLU A 167 -16.98 7.28 0.66
CA GLU A 167 -18.02 6.57 -0.08
C GLU A 167 -17.51 6.26 -1.50
N LEU A 168 -17.74 5.05 -1.97
CA LEU A 168 -17.55 4.65 -3.35
C LEU A 168 -18.85 4.15 -3.95
N LYS A 169 -19.14 4.60 -5.18
CA LYS A 169 -20.24 4.10 -6.00
C LYS A 169 -19.73 3.03 -6.94
N LYS A 170 -20.62 2.15 -7.38
CA LYS A 170 -20.32 1.16 -8.42
C LYS A 170 -19.65 1.81 -9.64
N GLY A 171 -18.52 1.28 -10.05
CA GLY A 171 -17.68 1.78 -11.13
C GLY A 171 -16.70 2.88 -10.73
N GLU A 172 -16.79 3.45 -9.53
CA GLU A 172 -15.84 4.45 -9.07
C GLU A 172 -14.52 3.84 -8.61
N SER A 173 -13.47 4.64 -8.72
CA SER A 173 -12.14 4.31 -8.23
C SER A 173 -11.58 5.42 -7.37
N ILE A 174 -10.73 5.03 -6.42
CA ILE A 174 -9.86 5.93 -5.66
C ILE A 174 -8.43 5.41 -5.72
N ILE A 175 -7.46 6.31 -5.87
CA ILE A 175 -6.04 5.99 -5.77
C ILE A 175 -5.52 6.53 -4.46
N PHE A 176 -4.95 5.65 -3.64
CA PHE A 176 -4.18 6.00 -2.47
C PHE A 176 -2.71 6.12 -2.87
N SER A 177 -2.04 7.19 -2.46
CA SER A 177 -0.63 7.47 -2.72
C SER A 177 0.12 7.64 -1.41
N ALA A 178 1.19 6.89 -1.22
CA ALA A 178 2.18 7.08 -0.18
C ALA A 178 3.51 7.50 -0.83
N SER A 179 4.00 8.71 -0.53
CA SER A 179 5.15 9.31 -1.21
C SER A 179 6.00 10.15 -0.26
N LEU A 180 7.29 10.30 -0.56
CA LEU A 180 8.14 11.30 0.09
C LEU A 180 7.98 12.70 -0.50
N ASP A 181 7.30 12.83 -1.64
CA ASP A 181 6.98 14.10 -2.29
C ASP A 181 5.47 14.35 -2.28
N GLU A 182 5.07 15.58 -1.97
CA GLU A 182 3.67 15.98 -2.01
C GLU A 182 3.16 16.04 -3.45
N MET A 183 2.02 15.41 -3.71
CA MET A 183 1.31 15.49 -4.99
C MET A 183 0.44 16.76 -5.00
N GLY A 184 0.59 17.59 -6.03
CA GLY A 184 -0.03 18.92 -6.07
C GLY A 184 -1.54 18.94 -6.28
N SER A 185 -2.14 17.83 -6.76
CA SER A 185 -3.60 17.72 -6.97
C SER A 185 -4.06 16.26 -7.11
N THR A 186 -5.34 16.02 -6.97
CA THR A 186 -5.99 14.73 -7.27
C THR A 186 -5.74 14.29 -8.70
N LYS A 187 -5.84 15.23 -9.66
CA LYS A 187 -5.58 14.98 -11.09
C LYS A 187 -4.14 14.50 -11.32
N THR A 188 -3.16 15.09 -10.65
CA THR A 188 -1.76 14.67 -10.77
C THR A 188 -1.57 13.22 -10.28
N ILE A 189 -2.28 12.80 -9.23
CA ILE A 189 -2.25 11.42 -8.74
C ILE A 189 -2.77 10.46 -9.84
N GLU A 190 -3.89 10.79 -10.46
CA GLU A 190 -4.49 10.00 -11.54
C GLU A 190 -3.58 9.91 -12.77
N GLU A 191 -3.01 11.04 -13.20
CA GLU A 191 -2.09 11.12 -14.34
C GLU A 191 -0.83 10.29 -14.14
N VAL A 192 -0.21 10.36 -12.94
CA VAL A 192 0.98 9.57 -12.61
C VAL A 192 0.67 8.08 -12.60
N PHE A 193 -0.47 7.69 -12.04
CA PHE A 193 -0.89 6.30 -12.04
C PHE A 193 -1.11 5.79 -13.47
N ALA A 194 -1.90 6.50 -14.28
CA ALA A 194 -2.20 6.13 -15.67
C ALA A 194 -0.94 6.04 -16.53
N ALA A 195 -0.03 7.02 -16.44
CA ALA A 195 1.24 7.02 -17.16
C ALA A 195 2.14 5.84 -16.74
N SER A 196 2.09 5.45 -15.46
CA SER A 196 2.88 4.32 -14.95
C SER A 196 2.32 2.98 -15.44
N ILE A 197 1.01 2.82 -15.53
CA ILE A 197 0.38 1.64 -16.15
C ILE A 197 0.74 1.56 -17.64
N ALA A 198 0.62 2.66 -18.39
CA ALA A 198 0.89 2.70 -19.81
C ALA A 198 2.35 2.33 -20.18
N ARG A 199 3.29 2.53 -19.25
CA ARG A 199 4.71 2.18 -19.43
C ARG A 199 5.02 0.71 -19.14
N ARG A 200 4.08 -0.05 -18.56
CA ARG A 200 4.34 -1.43 -18.20
C ARG A 200 4.27 -2.33 -19.41
N THR A 201 5.27 -3.18 -19.57
CA THR A 201 5.29 -4.20 -20.61
C THR A 201 4.28 -5.28 -20.29
N HIS A 202 3.40 -5.59 -21.23
CA HIS A 202 2.52 -6.74 -21.11
C HIS A 202 3.34 -8.03 -21.19
N LYS A 203 3.19 -8.91 -20.22
CA LYS A 203 3.85 -10.21 -20.15
C LYS A 203 2.94 -11.25 -20.79
N ILE A 204 2.93 -11.29 -22.12
CA ILE A 204 2.02 -12.14 -22.91
C ILE A 204 2.57 -13.49 -23.28
N ASP A 205 3.91 -13.64 -23.20
CA ASP A 205 4.61 -14.87 -23.53
C ASP A 205 5.88 -15.05 -22.68
N PHE A 206 6.54 -16.19 -22.82
CA PHE A 206 7.75 -16.52 -22.07
C PHE A 206 8.89 -15.53 -22.30
N LEU A 207 9.09 -15.09 -23.55
CA LEU A 207 10.17 -14.17 -23.90
C LEU A 207 9.95 -12.79 -23.24
N SER A 208 8.75 -12.24 -23.32
CA SER A 208 8.42 -10.96 -22.69
C SER A 208 8.53 -11.02 -21.16
N CYS A 209 8.19 -12.14 -20.53
CA CYS A 209 8.40 -12.38 -19.11
C CYS A 209 9.90 -12.41 -18.76
N LEU A 210 10.71 -13.10 -19.57
CA LEU A 210 12.16 -13.22 -19.37
C LEU A 210 12.86 -11.87 -19.54
N GLU A 211 12.54 -11.12 -20.60
CA GLU A 211 13.07 -9.77 -20.82
C GLU A 211 12.72 -8.81 -19.67
N HIS A 212 11.45 -8.85 -19.19
CA HIS A 212 11.04 -8.03 -18.07
C HIS A 212 11.82 -8.37 -16.81
N SER A 213 12.02 -9.65 -16.53
CA SER A 213 12.81 -10.13 -15.38
C SER A 213 14.28 -9.71 -15.51
N ALA A 214 14.87 -9.87 -16.68
CA ALA A 214 16.27 -9.47 -16.92
C ALA A 214 16.49 -7.96 -16.71
N ARG A 215 15.56 -7.12 -17.16
CA ARG A 215 15.63 -5.66 -16.98
C ARG A 215 15.65 -5.21 -15.52
N GLN A 216 15.13 -6.00 -14.59
CA GLN A 216 15.14 -5.68 -13.15
C GLN A 216 16.56 -5.73 -12.56
N PHE A 217 17.45 -6.49 -13.16
CA PHE A 217 18.86 -6.58 -12.72
C PHE A 217 19.74 -5.44 -13.25
N VAL A 218 19.23 -4.62 -14.17
CA VAL A 218 19.97 -3.53 -14.79
C VAL A 218 19.65 -2.21 -14.11
N ILE A 219 20.65 -1.61 -13.46
CA ILE A 219 20.53 -0.30 -12.81
C ILE A 219 21.41 0.74 -13.48
N ARG A 220 20.97 2.00 -13.41
CA ARG A 220 21.79 3.16 -13.75
C ARG A 220 22.22 3.88 -12.48
N ARG A 221 23.53 3.99 -12.29
CA ARG A 221 24.10 4.76 -11.19
C ARG A 221 24.08 6.27 -11.50
N PRO A 222 24.12 7.13 -10.47
CA PRO A 222 24.47 8.53 -10.65
C PRO A 222 25.78 8.65 -11.48
N GLY A 223 25.77 9.48 -12.54
CA GLY A 223 26.88 9.55 -13.50
C GLY A 223 26.69 8.71 -14.78
N GLY A 224 25.54 8.02 -14.92
CA GLY A 224 25.12 7.38 -16.18
C GLY A 224 25.67 5.98 -16.42
N ARG A 225 26.51 5.44 -15.55
CA ARG A 225 27.05 4.08 -15.65
C ARG A 225 25.91 3.05 -15.45
N THR A 226 25.83 2.08 -16.36
CA THR A 226 24.89 0.97 -16.26
C THR A 226 25.60 -0.23 -15.64
N GLU A 227 24.97 -0.84 -14.65
CA GLU A 227 25.50 -2.00 -13.93
C GLU A 227 24.41 -3.09 -13.84
N VAL A 228 24.86 -4.34 -13.70
CA VAL A 228 23.98 -5.48 -13.42
C VAL A 228 24.13 -5.85 -11.96
N ILE A 229 23.03 -5.91 -11.22
CA ILE A 229 23.02 -6.33 -9.82
C ILE A 229 22.96 -7.86 -9.76
N ALA A 230 24.01 -8.48 -9.25
CA ALA A 230 23.99 -9.90 -8.92
C ALA A 230 23.20 -10.12 -7.62
N GLY A 231 22.36 -11.15 -7.60
CA GLY A 231 21.64 -11.56 -6.38
C GLY A 231 20.43 -10.69 -5.98
N TYR A 232 19.95 -9.83 -6.88
CA TYR A 232 18.69 -9.10 -6.64
C TYR A 232 17.50 -10.09 -6.47
N PRO A 233 16.60 -9.89 -5.49
CA PRO A 233 16.52 -8.79 -4.49
C PRO A 233 17.22 -9.07 -3.14
N TRP A 234 18.16 -9.99 -3.08
CA TRP A 234 18.73 -10.53 -1.83
C TRP A 234 19.89 -9.70 -1.24
N HIS A 235 20.39 -8.70 -1.97
CA HIS A 235 21.50 -7.83 -1.56
C HIS A 235 21.20 -6.36 -1.76
#